data_986d54f4953e027bbd20c90cdfe43d58
#
_entry.id   986d54f4953e027bbd20c90cdfe43d58
#
_cell.length_a   1.000
_cell.length_b   1.000
_cell.length_c   1.000
_cell.angle_alpha   90.00
_cell.angle_beta   90.00
_cell.angle_gamma   90.00
#
_symmetry.space_group_name_H-M   'P 1'
#
loop_
_entity.id
_entity.type
_entity.pdbx_description
1 polymer ?
#
loop_
_entity_poly.entity_id
_entity_poly.type
_entity_poly.pdbx_seq_one_letter_code
_entity_poly.pdbx_strand_id
1 'polypeptide(L)'
;MSQHPETKAIRIQTTQTDQREHATPLFLTSSFTYESAEEMGEAFADDSLDVNIYSRFSNPTVDEFIQKIAALEVAEDGVATATGMSAIFSTFMTFLSKGDHIISASAIFGSTHTILTKFLPKWGIIHSYFDMTKPEGIESLVRPETKMLYVETPSNPGLDIIDLEFLSGICKKHNILLVVDNCFATPAVQQPIRFGADLVIHSATKFI
;
A
#
# COMPACT_ATOMS: atom_id res chain seq x y z
N MET A 1 -5.06 -21.38 -16.36
CA MET A 1 -4.03 -21.89 -15.43
C MET A 1 -3.45 -20.69 -14.69
N SER A 2 -3.36 -20.72 -13.36
CA SER A 2 -2.74 -19.61 -12.62
C SER A 2 -1.24 -19.60 -12.94
N GLN A 3 -0.74 -18.48 -13.40
CA GLN A 3 0.69 -18.33 -13.67
C GLN A 3 1.48 -18.35 -12.35
N HIS A 4 2.67 -18.91 -12.39
CA HIS A 4 3.62 -18.90 -11.27
C HIS A 4 4.00 -17.44 -10.90
N PRO A 5 4.26 -17.11 -9.61
CA PRO A 5 4.61 -15.74 -9.20
C PRO A 5 5.73 -15.10 -10.00
N GLU A 6 6.79 -15.85 -10.27
CA GLU A 6 7.93 -15.37 -11.08
C GLU A 6 7.53 -15.07 -12.53
N THR A 7 6.60 -15.85 -13.08
CA THR A 7 6.05 -15.59 -14.40
C THR A 7 5.23 -14.31 -14.40
N LYS A 8 4.41 -14.08 -13.35
CA LYS A 8 3.65 -12.84 -13.19
C LYS A 8 4.57 -11.63 -13.09
N ALA A 9 5.61 -11.70 -12.27
CA ALA A 9 6.58 -10.61 -12.10
C ALA A 9 7.22 -10.17 -13.42
N ILE A 10 7.43 -11.12 -14.36
CA ILE A 10 8.04 -10.85 -15.67
C ILE A 10 6.97 -10.48 -16.72
N ARG A 11 5.82 -11.17 -16.71
CA ARG A 11 4.88 -11.18 -17.84
C ARG A 11 3.65 -10.29 -17.65
N ILE A 12 3.35 -9.82 -16.46
CA ILE A 12 2.34 -8.77 -16.33
C ILE A 12 2.89 -7.53 -17.01
N GLN A 13 2.20 -7.12 -18.04
CA GLN A 13 2.60 -6.02 -18.91
C GLN A 13 1.35 -5.31 -19.39
N THR A 14 1.41 -4.00 -19.42
CA THR A 14 0.42 -3.17 -20.10
C THR A 14 0.41 -3.48 -21.60
N THR A 15 -0.55 -2.95 -22.34
CA THR A 15 -0.66 -3.18 -23.77
C THR A 15 0.65 -2.84 -24.49
N GLN A 16 1.18 -3.80 -25.25
CA GLN A 16 2.36 -3.57 -26.09
C GLN A 16 2.08 -2.48 -27.11
N THR A 17 3.10 -1.68 -27.41
CA THR A 17 3.03 -0.73 -28.51
C THR A 17 3.12 -1.43 -29.88
N ASP A 18 3.00 -0.70 -30.97
CA ASP A 18 3.18 -1.20 -32.32
C ASP A 18 4.58 -1.82 -32.57
N GLN A 19 5.53 -1.52 -31.69
CA GLN A 19 6.89 -2.06 -31.74
C GLN A 19 6.97 -3.50 -31.22
N ARG A 20 5.93 -3.99 -30.53
CA ARG A 20 5.85 -5.35 -29.95
C ARG A 20 7.03 -5.67 -29.03
N GLU A 21 7.43 -4.69 -28.24
CA GLU A 21 8.50 -4.78 -27.27
C GLU A 21 8.26 -5.88 -26.24
N HIS A 22 9.35 -6.45 -25.72
CA HIS A 22 9.30 -7.55 -24.74
C HIS A 22 9.17 -7.06 -23.29
N ALA A 23 9.62 -5.84 -23.03
CA ALA A 23 9.55 -5.18 -21.74
C ALA A 23 8.90 -3.81 -21.92
N THR A 24 8.17 -3.35 -20.90
CA THR A 24 7.46 -2.08 -20.95
C THR A 24 8.40 -0.92 -21.20
N PRO A 25 8.12 -0.07 -22.20
CA PRO A 25 8.86 1.16 -22.42
C PRO A 25 8.73 2.12 -21.25
N LEU A 26 9.73 2.99 -21.09
CA LEU A 26 9.65 4.09 -20.14
C LEU A 26 8.90 5.27 -20.78
N PHE A 27 7.67 5.52 -20.37
CA PHE A 27 6.87 6.65 -20.82
C PHE A 27 7.25 7.92 -20.06
N LEU A 28 8.33 8.57 -20.47
CA LEU A 28 8.87 9.78 -19.86
C LEU A 28 8.14 11.03 -20.35
N THR A 29 6.85 11.10 -20.09
CA THR A 29 6.00 12.24 -20.47
C THR A 29 5.15 12.69 -19.27
N SER A 30 4.76 13.96 -19.28
CA SER A 30 3.84 14.51 -18.28
C SER A 30 2.38 14.46 -18.73
N SER A 31 2.12 14.48 -20.05
CA SER A 31 0.78 14.55 -20.63
C SER A 31 0.70 13.71 -21.89
N PHE A 32 -0.52 13.40 -22.29
CA PHE A 32 -0.85 12.61 -23.47
C PHE A 32 -1.67 13.45 -24.44
N THR A 33 -1.62 13.10 -25.74
CA THR A 33 -2.33 13.80 -26.79
C THR A 33 -3.56 12.99 -27.22
N TYR A 34 -4.52 13.67 -27.84
CA TYR A 34 -5.78 13.12 -28.33
C TYR A 34 -5.94 13.45 -29.81
N GLU A 35 -6.74 12.66 -30.52
CA GLU A 35 -6.99 12.89 -31.96
C GLU A 35 -7.94 14.07 -32.16
N SER A 36 -8.82 14.38 -31.19
CA SER A 36 -9.78 15.47 -31.26
C SER A 36 -10.00 16.15 -29.92
N ALA A 37 -10.60 17.35 -29.94
CA ALA A 37 -11.03 18.06 -28.73
C ALA A 37 -12.19 17.36 -28.03
N GLU A 38 -13.03 16.68 -28.79
CA GLU A 38 -14.16 15.89 -28.31
C GLU A 38 -13.66 14.70 -27.49
N GLU A 39 -12.70 13.91 -28.02
CA GLU A 39 -12.07 12.80 -27.32
C GLU A 39 -11.39 13.26 -26.02
N MET A 40 -10.67 14.37 -26.07
CA MET A 40 -10.09 14.96 -24.86
C MET A 40 -11.18 15.32 -23.83
N GLY A 41 -12.29 15.91 -24.28
CA GLY A 41 -13.41 16.27 -23.42
C GLY A 41 -14.02 15.05 -22.75
N GLU A 42 -14.22 13.95 -23.47
CA GLU A 42 -14.72 12.69 -22.92
C GLU A 42 -13.76 12.09 -21.89
N ALA A 43 -12.46 12.07 -22.19
CA ALA A 43 -11.43 11.57 -21.27
C ALA A 43 -11.40 12.32 -19.93
N PHE A 44 -11.69 13.62 -19.93
CA PHE A 44 -11.77 14.41 -18.71
C PHE A 44 -13.13 14.35 -18.00
N ALA A 45 -14.19 13.92 -18.69
CA ALA A 45 -15.54 13.87 -18.14
C ALA A 45 -15.91 12.51 -17.55
N ASP A 46 -15.23 11.45 -17.97
CA ASP A 46 -15.54 10.06 -17.60
C ASP A 46 -14.31 9.33 -17.08
N ASP A 47 -14.20 9.25 -15.74
CA ASP A 47 -13.11 8.56 -15.05
C ASP A 47 -13.12 7.03 -15.27
N SER A 48 -14.16 6.47 -15.90
CA SER A 48 -14.24 5.04 -16.23
C SER A 48 -13.50 4.68 -17.52
N LEU A 49 -13.09 5.66 -18.31
CA LEU A 49 -12.31 5.45 -19.52
C LEU A 49 -10.87 5.09 -19.17
N ASP A 50 -10.38 3.99 -19.71
CA ASP A 50 -8.97 3.54 -19.55
C ASP A 50 -8.06 4.32 -20.50
N VAL A 51 -7.92 5.61 -20.24
CA VAL A 51 -7.09 6.53 -21.04
C VAL A 51 -6.14 7.34 -20.15
N ASN A 52 -4.93 7.54 -20.62
CA ASN A 52 -3.95 8.36 -19.94
C ASN A 52 -4.16 9.85 -20.26
N ILE A 53 -4.31 10.67 -19.23
CA ILE A 53 -4.51 12.12 -19.34
C ILE A 53 -3.23 12.86 -18.97
N TYR A 54 -2.72 12.57 -17.78
CA TYR A 54 -1.57 13.23 -17.19
C TYR A 54 -0.86 12.28 -16.24
N SER A 55 0.46 12.19 -16.30
CA SER A 55 1.26 11.18 -15.57
C SER A 55 1.17 11.26 -14.05
N ARG A 56 0.58 12.30 -13.49
CA ARG A 56 0.23 12.35 -12.05
C ARG A 56 -0.96 11.46 -11.71
N PHE A 57 -1.88 11.25 -12.66
CA PHE A 57 -3.06 10.40 -12.49
C PHE A 57 -2.77 8.95 -12.91
N SER A 58 -2.26 8.78 -14.14
CA SER A 58 -1.91 7.47 -14.70
C SER A 58 -0.73 7.58 -15.66
N ASN A 59 0.08 6.54 -15.72
CA ASN A 59 1.19 6.44 -16.68
C ASN A 59 1.49 4.96 -16.89
N PRO A 60 1.57 4.46 -18.15
CA PRO A 60 1.72 3.04 -18.44
C PRO A 60 2.88 2.36 -17.69
N THR A 61 4.00 3.07 -17.49
CA THR A 61 5.14 2.53 -16.73
C THR A 61 4.81 2.34 -15.25
N VAL A 62 4.11 3.31 -14.64
CA VAL A 62 3.71 3.27 -13.23
C VAL A 62 2.61 2.25 -13.02
N ASP A 63 1.63 2.20 -13.93
CA ASP A 63 0.49 1.29 -13.87
C ASP A 63 0.95 -0.17 -13.95
N GLU A 64 1.93 -0.48 -14.80
CA GLU A 64 2.53 -1.82 -14.84
C GLU A 64 3.22 -2.18 -13.52
N PHE A 65 3.95 -1.24 -12.90
CA PHE A 65 4.55 -1.46 -11.59
C PHE A 65 3.48 -1.80 -10.54
N ILE A 66 2.39 -1.03 -10.51
CA ILE A 66 1.24 -1.26 -9.60
C ILE A 66 0.66 -2.65 -9.82
N GLN A 67 0.34 -3.00 -11.08
CA GLN A 67 -0.26 -4.29 -11.43
C GLN A 67 0.63 -5.48 -11.04
N LYS A 68 1.95 -5.36 -11.22
CA LYS A 68 2.90 -6.41 -10.81
C LYS A 68 2.92 -6.60 -9.31
N ILE A 69 3.00 -5.52 -8.54
CA ILE A 69 3.02 -5.61 -7.07
C ILE A 69 1.69 -6.13 -6.54
N ALA A 70 0.55 -5.61 -7.03
CA ALA A 70 -0.77 -6.10 -6.66
C ALA A 70 -0.92 -7.60 -6.94
N ALA A 71 -0.50 -8.07 -8.12
CA ALA A 71 -0.57 -9.48 -8.47
C ALA A 71 0.35 -10.37 -7.62
N LEU A 72 1.51 -9.87 -7.21
CA LEU A 72 2.43 -10.59 -6.33
C LEU A 72 1.91 -10.65 -4.90
N GLU A 73 1.28 -9.59 -4.39
CA GLU A 73 0.64 -9.55 -3.07
C GLU A 73 -0.73 -10.25 -3.05
N VAL A 74 -1.29 -10.62 -4.20
CA VAL A 74 -2.67 -11.14 -4.33
C VAL A 74 -3.70 -10.08 -3.92
N ALA A 75 -3.36 -8.81 -4.08
CA ALA A 75 -4.24 -7.68 -3.86
C ALA A 75 -5.10 -7.39 -5.08
N GLU A 76 -6.20 -6.68 -4.89
CA GLU A 76 -7.13 -6.29 -5.95
C GLU A 76 -6.53 -5.20 -6.83
N ASP A 77 -5.87 -4.22 -6.21
CA ASP A 77 -5.28 -3.06 -6.87
C ASP A 77 -4.19 -2.43 -5.99
N GLY A 78 -3.60 -1.33 -6.44
CA GLY A 78 -2.58 -0.59 -5.71
C GLY A 78 -2.47 0.87 -6.13
N VAL A 79 -1.68 1.62 -5.36
CA VAL A 79 -1.33 3.01 -5.65
C VAL A 79 0.17 3.18 -5.50
N ALA A 80 0.81 3.77 -6.49
CA ALA A 80 2.22 4.14 -6.39
C ALA A 80 2.39 5.58 -5.92
N THR A 81 3.39 5.77 -5.07
CA THR A 81 3.78 7.09 -4.55
C THR A 81 5.27 7.32 -4.77
N ALA A 82 5.75 8.55 -4.62
CA ALA A 82 7.14 8.90 -4.85
C ALA A 82 8.14 8.19 -3.89
N THR A 83 7.70 7.77 -2.72
CA THR A 83 8.52 7.10 -1.71
C THR A 83 7.68 6.18 -0.82
N GLY A 84 8.29 5.16 -0.20
CA GLY A 84 7.59 4.35 0.81
C GLY A 84 7.06 5.17 1.99
N MET A 85 7.77 6.24 2.40
CA MET A 85 7.28 7.14 3.45
C MET A 85 6.05 7.93 3.03
N SER A 86 5.94 8.33 1.75
CA SER A 86 4.70 8.95 1.25
C SER A 86 3.55 7.94 1.17
N ALA A 87 3.83 6.67 0.87
CA ALA A 87 2.81 5.62 0.94
C ALA A 87 2.25 5.49 2.37
N ILE A 88 3.12 5.37 3.39
CA ILE A 88 2.71 5.30 4.81
C ILE A 88 1.91 6.54 5.20
N PHE A 89 2.44 7.74 4.91
CA PHE A 89 1.79 8.98 5.29
C PHE A 89 0.42 9.14 4.62
N SER A 90 0.33 8.87 3.31
CA SER A 90 -0.92 8.94 2.56
C SER A 90 -1.94 7.93 3.10
N THR A 91 -1.53 6.72 3.42
CA THR A 91 -2.41 5.72 4.05
C THR A 91 -3.00 6.26 5.36
N PHE A 92 -2.18 6.79 6.26
CA PHE A 92 -2.68 7.34 7.51
C PHE A 92 -3.66 8.50 7.27
N MET A 93 -3.32 9.42 6.38
CA MET A 93 -4.15 10.59 6.11
C MET A 93 -5.42 10.30 5.30
N THR A 94 -5.47 9.19 4.58
CA THR A 94 -6.67 8.75 3.85
C THR A 94 -7.71 8.14 4.78
N PHE A 95 -7.26 7.31 5.73
CA PHE A 95 -8.15 6.51 6.56
C PHE A 95 -8.35 7.04 7.98
N LEU A 96 -7.59 8.06 8.40
CA LEU A 96 -7.69 8.64 9.73
C LEU A 96 -8.07 10.11 9.66
N SER A 97 -8.94 10.51 10.57
CA SER A 97 -9.43 11.88 10.74
C SER A 97 -9.20 12.37 12.18
N LYS A 98 -9.46 13.65 12.44
CA LYS A 98 -9.40 14.23 13.79
C LYS A 98 -10.30 13.46 14.75
N GLY A 99 -9.71 13.00 15.84
CA GLY A 99 -10.38 12.21 16.88
C GLY A 99 -10.18 10.71 16.74
N ASP A 100 -9.74 10.23 15.58
CA ASP A 100 -9.48 8.81 15.36
C ASP A 100 -8.23 8.34 16.11
N HIS A 101 -8.21 7.03 16.36
CA HIS A 101 -7.13 6.34 17.06
C HIS A 101 -6.51 5.26 16.17
N ILE A 102 -5.18 5.21 16.18
CA ILE A 102 -4.37 4.17 15.53
C ILE A 102 -3.60 3.38 16.59
N ILE A 103 -3.65 2.06 16.50
CA ILE A 103 -2.78 1.17 17.27
C ILE A 103 -1.59 0.80 16.38
N SER A 104 -0.38 0.92 16.87
CA SER A 104 0.84 0.55 16.14
C SER A 104 1.71 -0.39 16.96
N ALA A 105 2.42 -1.28 16.29
CA ALA A 105 3.55 -1.95 16.93
C ALA A 105 4.58 -0.91 17.39
N SER A 106 5.26 -1.16 18.51
CA SER A 106 6.35 -0.30 18.99
C SER A 106 7.63 -0.48 18.18
N ALA A 107 7.85 -1.68 17.62
CA ALA A 107 8.98 -2.01 16.78
C ALA A 107 8.67 -1.70 15.31
N ILE A 108 8.83 -0.43 14.91
CA ILE A 108 8.60 0.09 13.57
C ILE A 108 9.72 1.03 13.15
N PHE A 109 9.82 1.31 11.86
CA PHE A 109 10.80 2.23 11.31
C PHE A 109 10.70 3.62 11.96
N GLY A 110 11.86 4.22 12.30
CA GLY A 110 11.94 5.47 13.06
C GLY A 110 11.22 6.66 12.43
N SER A 111 11.16 6.74 11.09
CA SER A 111 10.40 7.81 10.42
C SER A 111 8.88 7.61 10.57
N THR A 112 8.39 6.37 10.57
CA THR A 112 6.99 6.06 10.86
C THR A 112 6.65 6.41 12.31
N HIS A 113 7.54 6.07 13.25
CA HIS A 113 7.41 6.51 14.66
C HIS A 113 7.31 8.05 14.75
N THR A 114 8.12 8.77 13.97
CA THR A 114 8.07 10.25 13.92
C THR A 114 6.72 10.75 13.39
N ILE A 115 6.14 10.11 12.37
CA ILE A 115 4.80 10.45 11.89
C ILE A 115 3.78 10.28 13.01
N LEU A 116 3.76 9.14 13.68
CA LEU A 116 2.82 8.83 14.77
C LEU A 116 2.94 9.81 15.94
N THR A 117 4.18 10.17 16.34
CA THR A 117 4.42 10.94 17.57
C THR A 117 4.50 12.46 17.36
N LYS A 118 4.88 12.93 16.16
CA LYS A 118 5.13 14.36 15.90
C LYS A 118 4.16 14.97 14.91
N PHE A 119 3.62 14.20 13.96
CA PHE A 119 2.75 14.73 12.93
C PHE A 119 1.28 14.44 13.23
N LEU A 120 0.87 13.21 13.41
CA LEU A 120 -0.55 12.86 13.64
C LEU A 120 -1.20 13.63 14.81
N PRO A 121 -0.52 13.85 15.95
CA PRO A 121 -1.11 14.64 17.03
C PRO A 121 -1.46 16.08 16.65
N LYS A 122 -0.75 16.69 15.67
CA LYS A 122 -1.08 18.04 15.18
C LYS A 122 -2.43 18.10 14.48
N TRP A 123 -2.90 16.97 13.94
CA TRP A 123 -4.20 16.83 13.29
C TRP A 123 -5.24 16.19 14.21
N GLY A 124 -4.89 16.02 15.51
CA GLY A 124 -5.79 15.47 16.51
C GLY A 124 -6.04 13.98 16.38
N ILE A 125 -5.15 13.24 15.71
CA ILE A 125 -5.16 11.79 15.62
C ILE A 125 -4.36 11.22 16.80
N ILE A 126 -4.91 10.25 17.49
CA ILE A 126 -4.34 9.65 18.69
C ILE A 126 -3.70 8.31 18.35
N HIS A 127 -2.58 7.97 18.99
CA HIS A 127 -1.96 6.66 18.80
C HIS A 127 -1.69 5.94 20.12
N SER A 128 -1.64 4.62 20.06
CA SER A 128 -1.14 3.74 21.13
C SER A 128 -0.17 2.73 20.56
N TYR A 129 0.80 2.33 21.37
CA TYR A 129 1.75 1.28 21.00
C TYR A 129 1.44 -0.01 21.71
N PHE A 130 1.69 -1.13 21.02
CA PHE A 130 1.75 -2.44 21.64
C PHE A 130 3.13 -3.07 21.44
N ASP A 131 3.48 -3.98 22.33
CA ASP A 131 4.70 -4.78 22.27
C ASP A 131 4.44 -6.05 21.46
N MET A 132 5.16 -6.24 20.35
CA MET A 132 5.02 -7.41 19.46
C MET A 132 5.32 -8.73 20.18
N THR A 133 6.07 -8.71 21.29
CA THR A 133 6.35 -9.89 22.10
C THR A 133 5.19 -10.27 23.04
N LYS A 134 4.18 -9.39 23.16
CA LYS A 134 2.99 -9.55 24.03
C LYS A 134 1.72 -9.16 23.27
N PRO A 135 1.42 -9.82 22.14
CA PRO A 135 0.33 -9.43 21.27
C PRO A 135 -1.06 -9.56 21.90
N GLU A 136 -1.21 -10.38 22.95
CA GLU A 136 -2.45 -10.54 23.72
C GLU A 136 -2.95 -9.25 24.38
N GLY A 137 -2.08 -8.27 24.55
CA GLY A 137 -2.43 -6.94 25.10
C GLY A 137 -3.12 -6.00 24.10
N ILE A 138 -3.09 -6.30 22.81
CA ILE A 138 -3.59 -5.40 21.74
C ILE A 138 -5.06 -5.08 21.94
N GLU A 139 -5.88 -6.08 22.26
CA GLU A 139 -7.32 -5.91 22.37
C GLU A 139 -7.72 -4.93 23.48
N SER A 140 -6.91 -4.81 24.54
CA SER A 140 -7.12 -3.84 25.63
C SER A 140 -6.87 -2.38 25.20
N LEU A 141 -6.19 -2.17 24.10
CA LEU A 141 -5.90 -0.84 23.51
C LEU A 141 -7.01 -0.36 22.57
N VAL A 142 -7.92 -1.26 22.16
CA VAL A 142 -9.01 -0.93 21.24
C VAL A 142 -10.00 0.01 21.94
N ARG A 143 -10.36 1.09 21.24
CA ARG A 143 -11.31 2.12 21.66
C ARG A 143 -12.39 2.29 20.58
N PRO A 144 -13.52 2.91 20.89
CA PRO A 144 -14.54 3.20 19.87
C PRO A 144 -14.00 4.01 18.67
N GLU A 145 -12.99 4.85 18.92
CA GLU A 145 -12.33 5.70 17.93
C GLU A 145 -11.22 4.96 17.14
N THR A 146 -10.88 3.72 17.49
CA THR A 146 -9.82 2.97 16.79
C THR A 146 -10.26 2.63 15.39
N LYS A 147 -9.48 3.06 14.40
CA LYS A 147 -9.74 2.84 12.96
C LYS A 147 -8.70 1.98 12.28
N MET A 148 -7.49 1.93 12.83
CA MET A 148 -6.36 1.28 12.18
C MET A 148 -5.47 0.57 13.18
N LEU A 149 -4.97 -0.60 12.79
CA LEU A 149 -3.86 -1.30 13.41
C LEU A 149 -2.74 -1.39 12.38
N TYR A 150 -1.58 -0.81 12.69
CA TYR A 150 -0.41 -0.76 11.82
C TYR A 150 0.73 -1.59 12.39
N VAL A 151 1.31 -2.44 11.57
CA VAL A 151 2.47 -3.25 11.93
C VAL A 151 3.51 -3.25 10.81
N GLU A 152 4.78 -3.34 11.18
CA GLU A 152 5.90 -3.66 10.31
C GLU A 152 6.42 -5.03 10.71
N THR A 153 6.32 -6.01 9.81
CA THR A 153 6.76 -7.38 10.09
C THR A 153 7.34 -8.04 8.85
N PRO A 154 8.62 -8.45 8.87
CA PRO A 154 9.59 -8.32 9.97
C PRO A 154 9.86 -6.87 10.37
N SER A 155 10.03 -6.60 11.69
CA SER A 155 10.22 -5.24 12.20
C SER A 155 11.60 -4.67 11.90
N ASN A 156 11.71 -3.34 11.90
CA ASN A 156 12.98 -2.63 11.72
C ASN A 156 13.41 -1.92 13.03
N PRO A 157 14.57 -2.23 13.62
CA PRO A 157 15.61 -3.14 13.12
C PRO A 157 15.57 -4.54 13.73
N GLY A 158 14.59 -4.85 14.60
CA GLY A 158 14.62 -6.05 15.44
C GLY A 158 14.34 -7.35 14.69
N LEU A 159 13.75 -7.29 13.49
CA LEU A 159 13.28 -8.45 12.71
C LEU A 159 12.24 -9.30 13.46
N ASP A 160 11.49 -8.67 14.35
CA ASP A 160 10.40 -9.34 15.06
C ASP A 160 9.28 -9.74 14.11
N ILE A 161 8.74 -10.92 14.31
CA ILE A 161 7.65 -11.49 13.51
C ILE A 161 6.39 -11.54 14.38
N ILE A 162 5.25 -11.22 13.80
CA ILE A 162 3.95 -11.31 14.45
C ILE A 162 2.97 -12.14 13.63
N ASP A 163 2.09 -12.85 14.29
CA ASP A 163 1.02 -13.60 13.65
C ASP A 163 -0.03 -12.67 13.05
N LEU A 164 -0.06 -12.60 11.72
CA LEU A 164 -0.98 -11.74 10.98
C LEU A 164 -2.44 -12.25 11.02
N GLU A 165 -2.66 -13.56 11.10
CA GLU A 165 -4.02 -14.13 11.23
C GLU A 165 -4.62 -13.75 12.59
N PHE A 166 -3.81 -13.80 13.66
CA PHE A 166 -4.21 -13.33 14.98
C PHE A 166 -4.62 -11.85 14.95
N LEU A 167 -3.79 -10.98 14.33
CA LEU A 167 -4.11 -9.54 14.21
C LEU A 167 -5.36 -9.30 13.38
N SER A 168 -5.51 -10.00 12.26
CA SER A 168 -6.69 -9.94 11.40
C SER A 168 -7.96 -10.35 12.17
N GLY A 169 -7.88 -11.36 13.05
CA GLY A 169 -8.98 -11.75 13.90
C GLY A 169 -9.46 -10.61 14.82
N ILE A 170 -8.53 -9.90 15.45
CA ILE A 170 -8.83 -8.73 16.28
C ILE A 170 -9.43 -7.60 15.41
N CYS A 171 -8.80 -7.29 14.28
CA CYS A 171 -9.24 -6.22 13.40
C CYS A 171 -10.66 -6.45 12.87
N LYS A 172 -10.97 -7.65 12.42
CA LYS A 172 -12.32 -8.02 11.98
C LYS A 172 -13.36 -7.92 13.09
N LYS A 173 -13.03 -8.40 14.30
CA LYS A 173 -13.93 -8.32 15.46
C LYS A 173 -14.34 -6.90 15.80
N HIS A 174 -13.44 -5.94 15.65
CA HIS A 174 -13.63 -4.55 16.02
C HIS A 174 -13.84 -3.60 14.84
N ASN A 175 -13.93 -4.11 13.60
CA ASN A 175 -14.05 -3.33 12.37
C ASN A 175 -12.94 -2.27 12.23
N ILE A 176 -11.69 -2.70 12.37
CA ILE A 176 -10.46 -1.91 12.31
C ILE A 176 -9.67 -2.33 11.07
N LEU A 177 -9.08 -1.40 10.33
CA LEU A 177 -8.20 -1.70 9.20
C LEU A 177 -6.88 -2.29 9.68
N LEU A 178 -6.46 -3.43 9.13
CA LEU A 178 -5.14 -4.00 9.32
C LEU A 178 -4.21 -3.54 8.19
N VAL A 179 -3.22 -2.73 8.54
CA VAL A 179 -2.20 -2.21 7.61
C VAL A 179 -0.85 -2.84 7.94
N VAL A 180 -0.24 -3.48 6.95
CA VAL A 180 1.05 -4.18 7.11
C VAL A 180 2.11 -3.55 6.23
N ASP A 181 3.18 -3.07 6.83
CA ASP A 181 4.42 -2.74 6.11
C ASP A 181 5.22 -4.02 5.87
N ASN A 182 5.25 -4.45 4.61
CA ASN A 182 5.86 -5.71 4.16
C ASN A 182 7.21 -5.48 3.44
N CYS A 183 7.86 -4.34 3.70
CA CYS A 183 9.07 -3.93 2.98
C CYS A 183 10.22 -4.95 3.09
N PHE A 184 10.39 -5.61 4.22
CA PHE A 184 11.52 -6.52 4.43
C PHE A 184 11.24 -7.94 3.93
N ALA A 185 10.03 -8.47 4.12
CA ALA A 185 9.69 -9.80 3.65
C ALA A 185 9.47 -9.85 2.13
N THR A 186 8.85 -8.83 1.57
CA THR A 186 8.37 -8.79 0.17
C THR A 186 7.28 -9.85 -0.12
N PRO A 187 6.56 -9.74 -1.24
CA PRO A 187 5.57 -10.75 -1.63
C PRO A 187 6.15 -12.14 -1.89
N ALA A 188 7.48 -12.24 -2.07
CA ALA A 188 8.14 -13.52 -2.29
C ALA A 188 8.20 -14.39 -1.03
N VAL A 189 8.27 -13.76 0.15
CA VAL A 189 8.38 -14.46 1.43
C VAL A 189 7.08 -14.41 2.23
N GLN A 190 6.37 -13.27 2.19
CA GLN A 190 5.14 -13.04 2.94
C GLN A 190 4.13 -12.29 2.08
N GLN A 191 2.88 -12.74 2.08
CA GLN A 191 1.74 -12.10 1.41
C GLN A 191 0.67 -11.77 2.45
N PRO A 192 0.73 -10.59 3.12
CA PRO A 192 -0.15 -10.24 4.23
C PRO A 192 -1.64 -10.27 3.88
N ILE A 193 -2.02 -9.99 2.63
CA ILE A 193 -3.40 -10.10 2.15
C ILE A 193 -3.99 -11.50 2.40
N ARG A 194 -3.20 -12.56 2.20
CA ARG A 194 -3.65 -13.94 2.46
C ARG A 194 -3.96 -14.23 3.92
N PHE A 195 -3.37 -13.46 4.81
CA PHE A 195 -3.58 -13.54 6.26
C PHE A 195 -4.60 -12.54 6.77
N GLY A 196 -5.26 -11.81 5.85
CA GLY A 196 -6.37 -10.92 6.14
C GLY A 196 -5.95 -9.48 6.45
N ALA A 197 -4.79 -9.03 5.97
CA ALA A 197 -4.47 -7.61 5.91
C ALA A 197 -5.38 -6.92 4.88
N ASP A 198 -5.84 -5.71 5.20
CA ASP A 198 -6.63 -4.88 4.30
C ASP A 198 -5.74 -4.05 3.37
N LEU A 199 -4.57 -3.63 3.86
CA LEU A 199 -3.60 -2.84 3.11
C LEU A 199 -2.18 -3.35 3.36
N VAL A 200 -1.39 -3.39 2.30
CA VAL A 200 0.04 -3.73 2.35
C VAL A 200 0.85 -2.59 1.78
N ILE A 201 1.90 -2.22 2.49
CA ILE A 201 2.80 -1.13 2.08
C ILE A 201 4.16 -1.71 1.72
N HIS A 202 4.74 -1.18 0.64
CA HIS A 202 6.08 -1.47 0.19
C HIS A 202 6.89 -0.21 -0.05
N SER A 203 8.19 -0.34 0.09
CA SER A 203 9.17 0.61 -0.41
C SER A 203 10.06 -0.10 -1.42
N ALA A 204 9.91 0.24 -2.70
CA ALA A 204 10.73 -0.32 -3.78
C ALA A 204 12.24 0.01 -3.66
N THR A 205 12.62 0.83 -2.69
CA THR A 205 14.01 1.05 -2.29
C THR A 205 14.67 -0.20 -1.72
N LYS A 206 13.87 -1.16 -1.20
CA LYS A 206 14.37 -2.32 -0.46
C LYS A 206 14.54 -3.54 -1.40
N PHE A 207 13.73 -4.56 -1.24
CA PHE A 207 13.94 -5.87 -1.87
C PHE A 207 12.93 -6.20 -3.00
N ILE A 208 12.12 -5.21 -3.41
CA ILE A 208 11.26 -5.29 -4.58
C ILE A 208 12.02 -4.84 -5.81
#